data_3cc8c8716c37822b7dd6bd0802c6ff14
#
_entry.id   3cc8c8716c37822b7dd6bd0802c6ff14
#
_cell.length_a   1.000
_cell.length_b   1.000
_cell.length_c   1.000
_cell.angle_alpha   90.00
_cell.angle_beta   90.00
_cell.angle_gamma   90.00
#
_symmetry.space_group_name_H-M   'P 1'
#
loop_
_entity.id
_entity.type
_entity.pdbx_description
1 polymer ?
#
loop_
_entity_poly.entity_id
_entity_poly.type
_entity_poly.pdbx_seq_one_letter_code
_entity_poly.pdbx_strand_id
1 'polypeptide(L)'
;MIRFLFLLFALISAAQAQDLDQFLRAEMNRFLMSSPQTIERPATEILVLGHELFRDRQLSGNDNISCHDCHHPMIGTGDGISLAIGEGGSFVGRARTQDQGLIVARHSPHLINLGHKENFEMFWDARVRIDRRTKELITPEEKLKDHPEITKHLDSALAAQTIFPILSPEEMRGKPGSNPLANLSDSIEIWDAVISKLKKTNAPNSKSYVELFNNAFPGEQHNAGHMGKAMASFIGWRFQVNNTPFDRYLGGDNQALSASEKQGLKVFMGKGRCAVCHHGQLLTNQMLMNVAVPPLHTASVDRGFRGRFAFKTPGLRNVAKTAPYMHNGVFQTLEEVIEHYDNVPQSLRTFVPSEQTHLPYQSRLIRADDPEILQDIEDDLIQPFLRRGLGLSQEEKSNLLNFLKISLTSP
;
A
#
# COMPACT_ATOMS: atom_id res chain seq x y z
N MET A 1 -25.94 -40.51 -32.15
CA MET A 1 -26.64 -39.31 -31.63
C MET A 1 -25.92 -38.67 -30.44
N ILE A 2 -25.55 -39.39 -29.40
CA ILE A 2 -24.91 -38.84 -28.17
C ILE A 2 -23.56 -38.16 -28.45
N ARG A 3 -22.69 -38.72 -29.30
CA ARG A 3 -21.38 -38.09 -29.67
C ARG A 3 -21.53 -36.78 -30.46
N PHE A 4 -22.58 -36.58 -31.23
CA PHE A 4 -22.86 -35.37 -31.97
C PHE A 4 -23.37 -34.24 -31.05
N LEU A 5 -24.17 -34.58 -30.04
CA LEU A 5 -24.58 -33.61 -29.02
C LEU A 5 -23.39 -33.10 -28.19
N PHE A 6 -22.47 -33.98 -27.79
CA PHE A 6 -21.25 -33.55 -27.02
C PHE A 6 -20.35 -32.64 -27.84
N LEU A 7 -20.17 -32.89 -29.13
CA LEU A 7 -19.40 -32.02 -30.02
C LEU A 7 -20.08 -30.66 -30.24
N LEU A 8 -21.40 -30.62 -30.36
CA LEU A 8 -22.14 -29.36 -30.52
C LEU A 8 -22.09 -28.52 -29.23
N PHE A 9 -22.25 -29.15 -28.05
CA PHE A 9 -22.06 -28.45 -26.75
C PHE A 9 -20.64 -27.92 -26.56
N ALA A 10 -19.61 -28.65 -26.93
CA ALA A 10 -18.23 -28.26 -26.87
C ALA A 10 -17.93 -27.06 -27.81
N LEU A 11 -18.48 -27.03 -29.00
CA LEU A 11 -18.35 -25.95 -29.96
C LEU A 11 -19.09 -24.69 -29.53
N ILE A 12 -20.29 -24.82 -28.95
CA ILE A 12 -21.06 -23.69 -28.43
C ILE A 12 -20.34 -23.07 -27.19
N SER A 13 -19.82 -23.89 -26.30
CA SER A 13 -19.07 -23.40 -25.13
C SER A 13 -17.75 -22.74 -25.51
N ALA A 14 -17.06 -23.25 -26.53
CA ALA A 14 -15.83 -22.63 -27.05
C ALA A 14 -16.10 -21.29 -27.73
N ALA A 15 -17.17 -21.16 -28.50
CA ALA A 15 -17.58 -19.89 -29.14
C ALA A 15 -17.99 -18.86 -28.09
N GLN A 16 -18.72 -19.22 -27.04
CA GLN A 16 -19.07 -18.33 -25.95
C GLN A 16 -17.86 -17.88 -25.13
N ALA A 17 -16.89 -18.75 -24.91
CA ALA A 17 -15.64 -18.42 -24.22
C ALA A 17 -14.79 -17.44 -25.05
N GLN A 18 -14.74 -17.62 -26.37
CA GLN A 18 -14.01 -16.73 -27.30
C GLN A 18 -14.66 -15.34 -27.36
N ASP A 19 -15.98 -15.26 -27.35
CA ASP A 19 -16.74 -14.01 -27.30
C ASP A 19 -16.48 -13.25 -25.98
N LEU A 20 -16.43 -13.95 -24.85
CA LEU A 20 -16.09 -13.36 -23.54
C LEU A 20 -14.66 -12.80 -23.54
N ASP A 21 -13.66 -13.53 -24.02
CA ASP A 21 -12.28 -13.07 -24.07
C ASP A 21 -12.13 -11.82 -24.95
N GLN A 22 -12.83 -11.78 -26.10
CA GLN A 22 -12.83 -10.59 -26.96
C GLN A 22 -13.45 -9.38 -26.26
N PHE A 23 -14.58 -9.55 -25.59
CA PHE A 23 -15.20 -8.50 -24.78
C PHE A 23 -14.27 -7.98 -23.67
N LEU A 24 -13.68 -8.91 -22.88
CA LEU A 24 -12.78 -8.55 -21.80
C LEU A 24 -11.56 -7.76 -22.29
N ARG A 25 -10.98 -8.16 -23.43
CA ARG A 25 -9.85 -7.43 -24.03
C ARG A 25 -10.21 -6.01 -24.45
N ALA A 26 -11.40 -5.81 -25.01
CA ALA A 26 -11.89 -4.48 -25.38
C ALA A 26 -12.04 -3.59 -24.12
N GLU A 27 -12.63 -4.13 -23.06
CA GLU A 27 -12.79 -3.38 -21.79
C GLU A 27 -11.44 -3.14 -21.08
N MET A 28 -10.53 -4.13 -21.05
CA MET A 28 -9.18 -3.92 -20.48
C MET A 28 -8.43 -2.80 -21.21
N ASN A 29 -8.52 -2.72 -22.53
CA ASN A 29 -7.93 -1.63 -23.31
C ASN A 29 -8.57 -0.27 -22.96
N ARG A 30 -9.88 -0.23 -22.79
CA ARG A 30 -10.60 0.97 -22.36
C ARG A 30 -10.12 1.48 -20.98
N PHE A 31 -9.81 0.59 -20.05
CA PHE A 31 -9.27 0.91 -18.74
C PHE A 31 -7.73 0.97 -18.71
N LEU A 32 -7.06 0.97 -19.85
CA LEU A 32 -5.60 1.05 -20.00
C LEU A 32 -4.85 -0.02 -19.17
N MET A 33 -5.47 -1.18 -18.97
CA MET A 33 -4.89 -2.27 -18.21
C MET A 33 -3.78 -2.95 -19.02
N SER A 34 -2.61 -3.05 -18.44
CA SER A 34 -1.45 -3.76 -18.99
C SER A 34 -0.58 -4.29 -17.85
N SER A 35 0.32 -5.20 -18.15
CA SER A 35 1.28 -5.69 -17.15
C SER A 35 2.28 -4.58 -16.79
N PRO A 36 2.65 -4.44 -15.51
CA PRO A 36 3.69 -3.51 -15.09
C PRO A 36 5.01 -3.83 -15.78
N GLN A 37 5.74 -2.79 -16.14
CA GLN A 37 7.10 -2.96 -16.65
C GLN A 37 8.00 -3.51 -15.55
N THR A 38 8.89 -4.43 -15.89
CA THR A 38 9.89 -4.94 -14.96
C THR A 38 10.84 -3.82 -14.55
N ILE A 39 11.03 -3.65 -13.25
CA ILE A 39 12.04 -2.74 -12.71
C ILE A 39 13.39 -3.43 -12.84
N GLU A 40 14.31 -2.81 -13.57
CA GLU A 40 15.66 -3.29 -13.73
C GLU A 40 16.38 -3.38 -12.39
N ARG A 41 17.29 -4.36 -12.28
CA ARG A 41 18.06 -4.55 -11.05
C ARG A 41 19.05 -3.40 -10.86
N PRO A 42 18.94 -2.63 -9.79
CA PRO A 42 19.93 -1.61 -9.44
C PRO A 42 21.32 -2.20 -9.17
N ALA A 43 22.33 -1.34 -9.09
CA ALA A 43 23.68 -1.74 -8.69
C ALA A 43 23.65 -2.50 -7.36
N THR A 44 24.48 -3.54 -7.27
CA THR A 44 24.49 -4.43 -6.08
C THR A 44 24.75 -3.67 -4.80
N GLU A 45 25.65 -2.69 -4.84
CA GLU A 45 26.06 -1.88 -3.69
C GLU A 45 24.89 -1.05 -3.16
N ILE A 46 24.09 -0.47 -4.05
CA ILE A 46 22.88 0.28 -3.70
C ILE A 46 21.82 -0.66 -3.09
N LEU A 47 21.63 -1.85 -3.68
CA LEU A 47 20.68 -2.84 -3.15
C LEU A 47 21.10 -3.35 -1.76
N VAL A 48 22.39 -3.60 -1.54
CA VAL A 48 22.91 -4.05 -0.24
C VAL A 48 22.68 -2.95 0.79
N LEU A 49 23.07 -1.70 0.51
CA LEU A 49 22.81 -0.59 1.43
C LEU A 49 21.32 -0.44 1.75
N GLY A 50 20.47 -0.44 0.72
CA GLY A 50 19.02 -0.30 0.90
C GLY A 50 18.40 -1.44 1.70
N HIS A 51 18.85 -2.69 1.49
CA HIS A 51 18.41 -3.85 2.25
C HIS A 51 18.80 -3.74 3.74
N GLU A 52 20.04 -3.34 4.03
CA GLU A 52 20.50 -3.22 5.41
C GLU A 52 19.77 -2.10 6.13
N LEU A 53 19.61 -0.92 5.50
CA LEU A 53 18.81 0.19 6.04
C LEU A 53 17.36 -0.22 6.31
N PHE A 54 16.72 -0.96 5.41
CA PHE A 54 15.34 -1.39 5.56
C PHE A 54 15.11 -2.27 6.80
N ARG A 55 16.13 -3.01 7.25
CA ARG A 55 16.06 -3.94 8.37
C ARG A 55 16.66 -3.42 9.67
N ASP A 56 17.33 -2.28 9.61
CA ASP A 56 18.07 -1.79 10.75
C ASP A 56 17.22 -0.94 11.67
N ARG A 57 17.11 -1.38 12.92
CA ARG A 57 16.41 -0.65 13.98
C ARG A 57 17.14 0.61 14.43
N GLN A 58 18.43 0.76 14.12
CA GLN A 58 19.21 1.96 14.40
C GLN A 58 18.69 3.20 13.66
N LEU A 59 17.81 3.04 12.66
CA LEU A 59 17.08 4.15 12.04
C LEU A 59 16.08 4.80 12.99
N SER A 60 15.61 4.09 14.01
CA SER A 60 14.67 4.63 15.00
C SER A 60 15.37 5.31 16.18
N GLY A 61 14.62 6.11 16.92
CA GLY A 61 15.15 6.88 18.05
C GLY A 61 15.68 6.00 19.19
N ASN A 62 14.95 4.93 19.51
CA ASN A 62 15.27 3.98 20.60
C ASN A 62 15.82 2.64 20.10
N ASP A 63 16.26 2.53 18.86
CA ASP A 63 16.86 1.31 18.28
C ASP A 63 15.96 0.06 18.36
N ASN A 64 14.63 0.25 18.34
CA ASN A 64 13.67 -0.80 18.63
C ASN A 64 12.70 -1.12 17.48
N ILE A 65 12.70 -0.33 16.38
CA ILE A 65 11.85 -0.56 15.21
C ILE A 65 12.60 -0.25 13.91
N SER A 66 12.33 -1.04 12.88
CA SER A 66 12.80 -0.86 11.50
C SER A 66 11.64 -0.83 10.52
N CYS A 67 11.88 -0.47 9.25
CA CYS A 67 10.87 -0.57 8.21
C CYS A 67 10.33 -2.00 8.06
N HIS A 68 11.22 -3.00 8.21
CA HIS A 68 10.87 -4.42 8.15
C HIS A 68 9.87 -4.87 9.24
N ASP A 69 9.84 -4.23 10.40
CA ASP A 69 8.92 -4.62 11.49
C ASP A 69 7.45 -4.30 11.13
N CYS A 70 7.20 -3.22 10.36
CA CYS A 70 5.86 -2.85 9.87
C CYS A 70 5.61 -3.27 8.42
N HIS A 71 6.66 -3.54 7.63
CA HIS A 71 6.54 -3.92 6.23
C HIS A 71 7.17 -5.31 5.97
N HIS A 72 6.60 -6.33 6.65
CA HIS A 72 7.18 -7.68 6.63
C HIS A 72 6.84 -8.42 5.33
N PRO A 73 7.85 -8.96 4.58
CA PRO A 73 7.62 -9.60 3.28
C PRO A 73 6.65 -10.79 3.32
N MET A 74 6.65 -11.55 4.42
CA MET A 74 5.77 -12.72 4.60
C MET A 74 4.31 -12.34 4.90
N ILE A 75 4.02 -11.05 5.13
CA ILE A 75 2.68 -10.53 5.44
C ILE A 75 2.28 -9.50 4.37
N GLY A 76 2.52 -9.83 3.10
CA GLY A 76 2.17 -8.94 1.98
C GLY A 76 2.87 -7.57 2.00
N THR A 77 3.99 -7.44 2.71
CA THR A 77 4.72 -6.18 2.94
C THR A 77 3.96 -5.13 3.77
N GLY A 78 3.01 -5.57 4.57
CA GLY A 78 2.36 -4.83 5.66
C GLY A 78 2.71 -5.46 7.01
N ASP A 79 1.98 -5.09 8.06
CA ASP A 79 2.14 -5.64 9.41
C ASP A 79 1.02 -6.60 9.83
N GLY A 80 -0.05 -6.72 9.02
CA GLY A 80 -1.16 -7.65 9.24
C GLY A 80 -2.08 -7.26 10.39
N ILE A 81 -2.01 -6.03 10.89
CA ILE A 81 -2.87 -5.47 11.96
C ILE A 81 -3.56 -4.20 11.50
N SER A 82 -4.69 -3.84 12.11
CA SER A 82 -5.51 -2.72 11.63
C SER A 82 -4.79 -1.37 11.73
N LEU A 83 -4.59 -0.85 12.93
CA LEU A 83 -3.75 0.31 13.16
C LEU A 83 -2.35 -0.15 13.54
N ALA A 84 -1.34 0.34 12.83
CA ALA A 84 0.03 -0.08 13.06
C ALA A 84 0.52 0.28 14.47
N ILE A 85 1.37 -0.58 15.04
CA ILE A 85 2.09 -0.29 16.28
C ILE A 85 3.51 0.09 15.90
N GLY A 86 3.87 1.33 16.16
CA GLY A 86 5.17 1.87 15.81
C GLY A 86 6.23 1.66 16.87
N GLU A 87 6.93 2.73 17.17
CA GLU A 87 8.05 2.78 18.11
C GLU A 87 7.65 2.24 19.49
N GLY A 88 8.47 1.39 20.08
CA GLY A 88 8.25 0.72 21.36
C GLY A 88 7.37 -0.54 21.32
N GLY A 89 6.86 -0.93 20.13
CA GLY A 89 6.14 -2.19 19.97
C GLY A 89 7.08 -3.40 19.88
N SER A 90 6.63 -4.57 20.37
CA SER A 90 7.40 -5.83 20.36
C SER A 90 6.81 -6.81 19.36
N PHE A 91 7.64 -7.73 18.85
CA PHE A 91 7.31 -8.75 17.86
C PHE A 91 6.92 -8.18 16.49
N VAL A 92 6.44 -9.03 15.58
CA VAL A 92 6.05 -8.68 14.20
C VAL A 92 4.74 -9.34 13.81
N GLY A 93 4.06 -8.77 12.81
CA GLY A 93 2.81 -9.30 12.32
C GLY A 93 1.71 -9.29 13.39
N ARG A 94 0.78 -10.23 13.30
CA ARG A 94 -0.33 -10.36 14.27
C ARG A 94 0.11 -10.68 15.71
N ALA A 95 1.36 -11.09 15.91
CA ALA A 95 1.93 -11.27 17.23
C ALA A 95 2.47 -9.97 17.82
N ARG A 96 2.46 -8.86 17.05
CA ARG A 96 2.96 -7.58 17.53
C ARG A 96 2.13 -7.06 18.68
N THR A 97 2.80 -6.83 19.82
CA THR A 97 2.18 -6.30 21.04
C THR A 97 2.48 -4.82 21.18
N GLN A 98 1.52 -4.12 21.81
CA GLN A 98 1.68 -2.69 22.03
C GLN A 98 2.78 -2.39 23.04
N ASP A 99 2.88 -3.17 24.14
CA ASP A 99 3.80 -2.92 25.26
C ASP A 99 3.90 -1.41 25.58
N GLN A 100 5.03 -0.77 25.23
CA GLN A 100 5.24 0.67 25.28
C GLN A 100 5.01 1.35 23.92
N GLY A 101 4.58 0.59 22.91
CA GLY A 101 4.45 1.03 21.51
C GLY A 101 3.39 2.09 21.30
N LEU A 102 3.68 2.98 20.40
CA LEU A 102 2.77 4.03 19.95
C LEU A 102 1.90 3.50 18.82
N ILE A 103 0.60 3.78 18.89
CA ILE A 103 -0.33 3.41 17.83
C ILE A 103 -0.29 4.47 16.76
N VAL A 104 -0.01 4.03 15.52
CA VAL A 104 -0.11 4.85 14.32
C VAL A 104 -1.56 4.88 13.88
N ALA A 105 -2.08 6.05 13.52
CA ALA A 105 -3.49 6.24 13.18
C ALA A 105 -3.94 5.50 11.90
N ARG A 106 -3.02 4.86 11.18
CA ARG A 106 -3.26 4.20 9.90
C ARG A 106 -2.67 2.80 9.84
N HIS A 107 -3.30 1.97 9.01
CA HIS A 107 -2.74 0.70 8.60
C HIS A 107 -1.44 0.88 7.83
N SER A 108 -0.45 0.01 8.08
CA SER A 108 0.81 -0.03 7.35
C SER A 108 0.56 -0.41 5.87
N PRO A 109 0.73 0.51 4.90
CA PRO A 109 0.42 0.20 3.51
C PRO A 109 1.41 -0.80 2.93
N HIS A 110 0.94 -1.67 2.02
CA HIS A 110 1.83 -2.57 1.32
C HIS A 110 2.84 -1.81 0.43
N LEU A 111 4.03 -2.42 0.23
CA LEU A 111 5.11 -1.86 -0.60
C LEU A 111 5.11 -2.39 -2.05
N ILE A 112 4.14 -3.22 -2.42
CA ILE A 112 4.08 -3.90 -3.73
C ILE A 112 3.98 -2.85 -4.84
N ASN A 113 4.91 -2.94 -5.79
CA ASN A 113 5.02 -2.08 -6.97
C ASN A 113 5.19 -0.57 -6.67
N LEU A 114 5.54 -0.17 -5.46
CA LEU A 114 5.72 1.26 -5.15
C LEU A 114 6.90 1.89 -5.90
N GLY A 115 7.92 1.13 -6.28
CA GLY A 115 9.05 1.64 -7.08
C GLY A 115 8.72 1.88 -8.55
N HIS A 116 7.50 1.56 -9.02
CA HIS A 116 7.13 1.82 -10.41
C HIS A 116 7.00 3.33 -10.67
N LYS A 117 7.53 3.77 -11.81
CA LYS A 117 7.58 5.21 -12.19
C LYS A 117 6.22 5.91 -12.27
N GLU A 118 5.13 5.13 -12.34
CA GLU A 118 3.76 5.65 -12.30
C GLU A 118 3.25 5.92 -10.88
N ASN A 119 3.97 5.49 -9.84
CA ASN A 119 3.65 5.84 -8.47
C ASN A 119 4.24 7.21 -8.12
N PHE A 120 3.42 8.23 -8.26
CA PHE A 120 3.79 9.62 -7.98
C PHE A 120 3.21 10.15 -6.67
N GLU A 121 2.36 9.39 -5.98
CA GLU A 121 1.78 9.76 -4.69
C GLU A 121 2.05 8.69 -3.64
N MET A 122 2.51 9.09 -2.46
CA MET A 122 2.88 8.22 -1.35
C MET A 122 2.14 8.61 -0.08
N PHE A 123 2.09 7.69 0.88
CA PHE A 123 1.20 7.71 2.04
C PHE A 123 -0.28 7.60 1.68
N TRP A 124 -1.11 7.32 2.65
CA TRP A 124 -2.56 7.25 2.47
C TRP A 124 -3.20 8.60 2.12
N ASP A 125 -2.56 9.71 2.49
CA ASP A 125 -3.02 11.08 2.26
C ASP A 125 -2.25 11.82 1.16
N ALA A 126 -1.39 11.14 0.41
CA ALA A 126 -0.57 11.70 -0.68
C ALA A 126 0.26 12.93 -0.26
N ARG A 127 0.66 13.02 1.05
CA ARG A 127 1.44 14.15 1.56
C ARG A 127 2.85 14.23 0.99
N VAL A 128 3.37 13.13 0.43
CA VAL A 128 4.61 13.09 -0.37
C VAL A 128 4.23 12.70 -1.79
N ARG A 129 4.59 13.55 -2.76
CA ARG A 129 4.26 13.29 -4.16
C ARG A 129 5.19 14.02 -5.13
N ILE A 130 5.23 13.53 -6.37
CA ILE A 130 5.82 14.26 -7.49
C ILE A 130 4.68 14.89 -8.29
N ASP A 131 4.67 16.20 -8.46
CA ASP A 131 3.74 16.86 -9.36
C ASP A 131 3.94 16.36 -10.78
N ARG A 132 2.89 15.83 -11.40
CA ARG A 132 3.01 15.19 -12.72
C ARG A 132 3.37 16.17 -13.84
N ARG A 133 3.00 17.43 -13.68
CA ARG A 133 3.22 18.48 -14.69
C ARG A 133 4.56 19.17 -14.50
N THR A 134 4.86 19.64 -13.29
CA THR A 134 6.09 20.40 -12.99
C THR A 134 7.28 19.48 -12.68
N LYS A 135 7.03 18.21 -12.33
CA LYS A 135 8.02 17.24 -11.82
C LYS A 135 8.64 17.63 -10.48
N GLU A 136 8.07 18.59 -9.80
CA GLU A 136 8.53 19.01 -8.48
C GLU A 136 8.15 18.00 -7.41
N LEU A 137 9.07 17.78 -6.49
CA LEU A 137 8.83 17.02 -5.27
C LEU A 137 8.04 17.90 -4.28
N ILE A 138 6.88 17.42 -3.86
CA ILE A 138 6.03 18.06 -2.86
C ILE A 138 6.03 17.18 -1.61
N THR A 139 6.39 17.77 -0.47
CA THR A 139 6.45 17.10 0.83
C THR A 139 5.88 17.98 1.94
N PRO A 140 5.54 17.42 3.10
CA PRO A 140 5.13 18.23 4.26
C PRO A 140 6.29 19.02 4.89
N GLU A 141 7.55 18.71 4.53
CA GLU A 141 8.75 19.43 5.00
C GLU A 141 9.19 20.44 3.95
N GLU A 142 8.75 21.68 4.12
CA GLU A 142 9.03 22.74 3.15
C GLU A 142 10.52 23.12 3.05
N LYS A 143 11.27 22.99 4.16
CA LYS A 143 12.72 23.31 4.18
C LYS A 143 13.52 22.36 3.28
N LEU A 144 13.02 21.19 2.99
CA LEU A 144 13.71 20.20 2.16
C LEU A 144 14.07 20.76 0.77
N LYS A 145 13.27 21.69 0.24
CA LYS A 145 13.56 22.38 -1.05
C LYS A 145 14.83 23.23 -1.01
N ASP A 146 15.24 23.70 0.17
CA ASP A 146 16.42 24.53 0.38
C ASP A 146 17.69 23.67 0.54
N HIS A 147 17.57 22.32 0.46
CA HIS A 147 18.62 21.32 0.58
C HIS A 147 18.81 20.51 -0.71
N PRO A 148 19.34 21.14 -1.79
CA PRO A 148 19.52 20.46 -3.08
C PRO A 148 20.46 19.24 -3.00
N GLU A 149 21.41 19.24 -2.06
CA GLU A 149 22.31 18.11 -1.79
C GLU A 149 21.56 16.85 -1.30
N ILE A 150 20.36 17.01 -0.71
CA ILE A 150 19.46 15.93 -0.31
C ILE A 150 18.52 15.62 -1.46
N THR A 151 17.81 16.64 -1.98
CA THR A 151 16.71 16.44 -2.94
C THR A 151 17.17 15.88 -4.29
N LYS A 152 18.41 16.13 -4.72
CA LYS A 152 18.96 15.53 -5.96
C LYS A 152 18.96 14.00 -5.98
N HIS A 153 18.92 13.34 -4.81
CA HIS A 153 18.86 11.89 -4.66
C HIS A 153 17.43 11.37 -4.44
N LEU A 154 16.46 12.26 -4.16
CA LEU A 154 15.06 11.92 -3.98
C LEU A 154 14.31 11.97 -5.33
N ASP A 155 14.75 11.17 -6.28
CA ASP A 155 14.32 11.17 -7.68
C ASP A 155 12.95 10.49 -7.92
N SER A 156 12.32 10.03 -6.86
CA SER A 156 10.97 9.45 -6.88
C SER A 156 10.21 9.78 -5.60
N ALA A 157 8.89 9.73 -5.68
CA ALA A 157 8.06 9.91 -4.49
C ALA A 157 8.37 8.84 -3.42
N LEU A 158 8.74 7.62 -3.83
CA LEU A 158 9.16 6.56 -2.91
C LEU A 158 10.47 6.91 -2.21
N ALA A 159 11.47 7.44 -2.93
CA ALA A 159 12.74 7.83 -2.31
C ALA A 159 12.53 8.91 -1.25
N ALA A 160 11.69 9.89 -1.53
CA ALA A 160 11.31 10.90 -0.55
C ALA A 160 10.53 10.29 0.62
N GLN A 161 9.54 9.44 0.36
CA GLN A 161 8.73 8.85 1.44
C GLN A 161 9.58 8.09 2.46
N THR A 162 10.59 7.34 2.02
CA THR A 162 11.35 6.43 2.91
C THR A 162 12.08 7.14 4.05
N ILE A 163 12.33 8.44 3.96
CA ILE A 163 12.99 9.21 5.01
C ILE A 163 12.01 9.84 6.02
N PHE A 164 10.71 9.90 5.73
CA PHE A 164 9.72 10.56 6.58
C PHE A 164 9.30 9.77 7.84
N PRO A 165 9.19 8.43 7.87
CA PRO A 165 8.85 7.69 9.07
C PRO A 165 9.76 7.99 10.27
N ILE A 166 11.02 8.32 10.00
CA ILE A 166 12.01 8.71 11.01
C ILE A 166 11.61 10.00 11.74
N LEU A 167 10.84 10.87 11.11
CA LEU A 167 10.36 12.12 11.70
C LEU A 167 9.12 11.94 12.56
N SER A 168 8.37 10.83 12.41
CA SER A 168 7.14 10.57 13.15
C SER A 168 7.44 10.02 14.55
N PRO A 169 6.96 10.67 15.61
CA PRO A 169 7.09 10.14 16.97
C PRO A 169 6.48 8.75 17.11
N GLU A 170 5.33 8.52 16.47
CA GLU A 170 4.58 7.28 16.56
C GLU A 170 5.23 6.16 15.75
N GLU A 171 5.83 6.48 14.58
CA GLU A 171 6.41 5.46 13.71
C GLU A 171 7.81 5.04 14.18
N MET A 172 8.78 5.99 14.25
CA MET A 172 10.19 5.63 14.48
C MET A 172 10.95 6.54 15.44
N ARG A 173 10.56 7.82 15.62
CA ARG A 173 11.37 8.80 16.37
C ARG A 173 11.29 8.60 17.88
N GLY A 174 10.12 8.21 18.39
CA GLY A 174 9.83 8.16 19.81
C GLY A 174 9.34 9.49 20.40
N LYS A 175 8.89 9.46 21.63
CA LYS A 175 8.35 10.62 22.35
C LYS A 175 9.47 11.56 22.80
N PRO A 176 9.22 12.88 22.89
CA PRO A 176 10.17 13.82 23.50
C PRO A 176 10.62 13.32 24.89
N GLY A 177 11.92 13.37 25.15
CA GLY A 177 12.54 12.88 26.37
C GLY A 177 12.93 11.39 26.36
N SER A 178 12.49 10.59 25.38
CA SER A 178 12.82 9.16 25.34
C SER A 178 14.18 8.85 24.73
N ASN A 179 14.70 9.73 23.88
CA ASN A 179 16.00 9.56 23.22
C ASN A 179 16.48 10.90 22.63
N PRO A 180 17.78 11.01 22.22
CA PRO A 180 18.33 12.26 21.66
C PRO A 180 17.62 12.73 20.39
N LEU A 181 17.19 11.82 19.48
CA LEU A 181 16.52 12.19 18.23
C LEU A 181 15.13 12.76 18.51
N ALA A 182 14.43 12.25 19.51
CA ALA A 182 13.11 12.72 19.88
C ALA A 182 13.09 14.14 20.50
N ASN A 183 14.25 14.62 20.92
CA ASN A 183 14.41 15.98 21.48
C ASN A 183 14.72 17.04 20.40
N LEU A 184 15.02 16.61 19.17
CA LEU A 184 15.22 17.51 18.04
C LEU A 184 13.87 17.89 17.44
N SER A 185 13.76 19.13 16.95
CA SER A 185 12.54 19.64 16.32
C SER A 185 12.70 19.94 14.82
N ASP A 186 13.94 20.10 14.35
CA ASP A 186 14.24 20.36 12.96
C ASP A 186 14.46 19.06 12.19
N SER A 187 13.74 18.88 11.08
CA SER A 187 13.77 17.65 10.28
C SER A 187 15.15 17.39 9.67
N ILE A 188 15.86 18.43 9.26
CA ILE A 188 17.21 18.30 8.68
C ILE A 188 18.18 17.81 9.75
N GLU A 189 18.12 18.43 10.94
CA GLU A 189 18.95 18.00 12.07
C GLU A 189 18.67 16.56 12.49
N ILE A 190 17.40 16.12 12.46
CA ILE A 190 17.03 14.73 12.77
C ILE A 190 17.64 13.77 11.74
N TRP A 191 17.52 14.04 10.45
CA TRP A 191 18.13 13.21 9.41
C TRP A 191 19.65 13.17 9.49
N ASP A 192 20.31 14.31 9.74
CA ASP A 192 21.77 14.39 9.90
C ASP A 192 22.23 13.62 11.13
N ALA A 193 21.48 13.69 12.22
CA ALA A 193 21.77 12.92 13.43
C ALA A 193 21.66 11.40 13.19
N VAL A 194 20.66 10.95 12.42
CA VAL A 194 20.52 9.53 12.02
C VAL A 194 21.69 9.08 11.14
N ILE A 195 22.06 9.86 10.12
CA ILE A 195 23.22 9.55 9.27
C ILE A 195 24.51 9.48 10.10
N SER A 196 24.68 10.43 11.02
CA SER A 196 25.84 10.48 11.91
C SER A 196 25.89 9.30 12.88
N LYS A 197 24.73 8.83 13.36
CA LYS A 197 24.58 7.62 14.20
C LYS A 197 24.97 6.37 13.41
N LEU A 198 24.41 6.20 12.21
CA LEU A 198 24.71 5.06 11.35
C LEU A 198 26.21 4.95 11.02
N LYS A 199 26.87 6.06 10.70
CA LYS A 199 28.31 6.09 10.39
C LYS A 199 29.20 5.65 11.54
N LYS A 200 28.69 5.59 12.76
CA LYS A 200 29.43 5.12 13.96
C LYS A 200 29.14 3.65 14.30
N THR A 201 28.32 2.98 13.52
CA THR A 201 27.82 1.64 13.81
C THR A 201 28.00 0.70 12.62
N ASN A 202 27.72 -0.57 12.86
CA ASN A 202 27.65 -1.59 11.81
C ASN A 202 26.19 -1.90 11.47
N ALA A 203 25.98 -2.22 10.21
CA ALA A 203 24.70 -2.72 9.71
C ALA A 203 24.40 -4.15 10.23
N PRO A 204 23.17 -4.67 10.09
CA PRO A 204 22.80 -6.02 10.47
C PRO A 204 23.70 -7.13 9.89
N ASN A 205 24.29 -6.91 8.70
CA ASN A 205 25.27 -7.83 8.09
C ASN A 205 26.71 -7.67 8.63
N SER A 206 26.88 -6.89 9.72
CA SER A 206 28.17 -6.60 10.39
C SER A 206 29.16 -5.74 9.59
N LYS A 207 28.78 -5.21 8.44
CA LYS A 207 29.59 -4.23 7.70
C LYS A 207 29.40 -2.83 8.25
N SER A 208 30.47 -2.02 8.22
CA SER A 208 30.38 -0.61 8.58
C SER A 208 29.49 0.16 7.61
N TYR A 209 28.61 1.02 8.12
CA TYR A 209 27.82 1.90 7.27
C TYR A 209 28.67 2.89 6.47
N VAL A 210 29.84 3.28 6.98
CA VAL A 210 30.81 4.07 6.20
C VAL A 210 31.23 3.32 4.93
N GLU A 211 31.54 2.03 5.05
CA GLU A 211 31.88 1.19 3.91
C GLU A 211 30.70 1.02 2.94
N LEU A 212 29.51 0.71 3.46
CA LEU A 212 28.30 0.51 2.64
C LEU A 212 27.94 1.76 1.85
N PHE A 213 27.95 2.92 2.47
CA PHE A 213 27.66 4.20 1.79
C PHE A 213 28.75 4.54 0.76
N ASN A 214 30.04 4.37 1.09
CA ASN A 214 31.13 4.64 0.16
C ASN A 214 31.08 3.71 -1.07
N ASN A 215 30.69 2.47 -0.91
CA ASN A 215 30.53 1.53 -2.03
C ASN A 215 29.34 1.88 -2.92
N ALA A 216 28.23 2.33 -2.31
CA ALA A 216 27.00 2.70 -3.05
C ALA A 216 27.10 4.07 -3.72
N PHE A 217 27.79 5.02 -3.10
CA PHE A 217 27.92 6.41 -3.54
C PHE A 217 29.37 6.92 -3.35
N PRO A 218 30.32 6.46 -4.17
CA PRO A 218 31.72 6.77 -4.00
C PRO A 218 32.00 8.26 -4.22
N GLY A 219 32.81 8.83 -3.29
CA GLY A 219 33.26 10.22 -3.40
C GLY A 219 32.22 11.27 -3.03
N GLU A 220 31.02 10.88 -2.54
CA GLU A 220 30.01 11.83 -2.11
C GLU A 220 29.96 11.99 -0.58
N GLN A 221 29.48 13.16 -0.14
CA GLN A 221 29.14 13.37 1.26
C GLN A 221 27.72 12.82 1.51
N HIS A 222 27.62 11.72 2.24
CA HIS A 222 26.37 10.99 2.44
C HIS A 222 25.42 11.72 3.40
N ASN A 223 24.15 11.79 2.99
CA ASN A 223 23.04 12.44 3.69
C ASN A 223 21.74 11.61 3.55
N ALA A 224 20.62 12.12 4.05
CA ALA A 224 19.32 11.46 3.99
C ALA A 224 18.84 11.15 2.56
N GLY A 225 19.22 11.94 1.57
CA GLY A 225 18.88 11.67 0.17
C GLY A 225 19.48 10.35 -0.34
N HIS A 226 20.74 10.07 -0.01
CA HIS A 226 21.39 8.78 -0.34
C HIS A 226 20.69 7.60 0.35
N MET A 227 20.31 7.77 1.63
CA MET A 227 19.52 6.79 2.37
C MET A 227 18.19 6.53 1.68
N GLY A 228 17.45 7.59 1.33
CA GLY A 228 16.19 7.52 0.60
C GLY A 228 16.32 6.80 -0.75
N LYS A 229 17.33 7.16 -1.54
CA LYS A 229 17.62 6.52 -2.83
C LYS A 229 17.91 5.02 -2.69
N ALA A 230 18.76 4.63 -1.75
CA ALA A 230 19.11 3.23 -1.55
C ALA A 230 17.89 2.39 -1.11
N MET A 231 17.12 2.87 -0.14
CA MET A 231 15.90 2.20 0.32
C MET A 231 14.84 2.09 -0.79
N ALA A 232 14.60 3.15 -1.54
CA ALA A 232 13.64 3.12 -2.65
C ALA A 232 14.07 2.15 -3.76
N SER A 233 15.36 2.10 -4.07
CA SER A 233 15.92 1.15 -5.05
C SER A 233 15.72 -0.30 -4.60
N PHE A 234 15.97 -0.58 -3.33
CA PHE A 234 15.73 -1.91 -2.75
C PHE A 234 14.24 -2.28 -2.76
N ILE A 235 13.37 -1.42 -2.22
CA ILE A 235 11.91 -1.64 -2.13
C ILE A 235 11.33 -1.84 -3.53
N GLY A 236 11.66 -0.97 -4.48
CA GLY A 236 11.12 -0.99 -5.83
C GLY A 236 11.48 -2.28 -6.57
N TRP A 237 12.74 -2.69 -6.51
CA TRP A 237 13.19 -3.91 -7.15
C TRP A 237 12.70 -5.18 -6.43
N ARG A 238 12.74 -5.20 -5.11
CA ARG A 238 12.44 -6.40 -4.31
C ARG A 238 10.96 -6.75 -4.29
N PHE A 239 10.08 -5.75 -4.29
CA PHE A 239 8.64 -5.94 -4.10
C PHE A 239 7.84 -5.68 -5.37
N GLN A 240 8.45 -5.85 -6.55
CA GLN A 240 7.72 -5.78 -7.81
C GLN A 240 6.92 -7.06 -8.06
N VAL A 241 5.73 -6.90 -8.63
CA VAL A 241 4.81 -7.98 -9.03
C VAL A 241 4.28 -7.70 -10.41
N ASN A 242 4.67 -8.54 -11.38
CA ASN A 242 4.32 -8.42 -12.80
C ASN A 242 4.13 -9.78 -13.50
N ASN A 243 3.94 -10.86 -12.72
CA ASN A 243 3.83 -12.24 -13.21
C ASN A 243 2.61 -13.00 -12.67
N THR A 244 1.53 -12.27 -12.33
CA THR A 244 0.29 -12.88 -11.88
C THR A 244 -0.43 -13.62 -13.02
N PRO A 245 -1.42 -14.51 -12.74
CA PRO A 245 -2.28 -15.05 -13.80
C PRO A 245 -2.93 -13.97 -14.66
N PHE A 246 -3.31 -12.84 -14.07
CA PHE A 246 -3.86 -11.70 -14.81
C PHE A 246 -2.84 -11.09 -15.78
N ASP A 247 -1.54 -11.03 -15.40
CA ASP A 247 -0.49 -10.55 -16.29
C ASP A 247 -0.31 -11.46 -17.52
N ARG A 248 -0.36 -12.78 -17.32
CA ARG A 248 -0.32 -13.74 -18.45
C ARG A 248 -1.55 -13.59 -19.34
N TYR A 249 -2.73 -13.38 -18.76
CA TYR A 249 -3.95 -13.13 -19.53
C TYR A 249 -3.84 -11.84 -20.34
N LEU A 250 -3.33 -10.75 -19.75
CA LEU A 250 -3.02 -9.49 -20.44
C LEU A 250 -2.04 -9.73 -21.60
N GLY A 251 -1.05 -10.60 -21.43
CA GLY A 251 -0.08 -11.02 -22.43
C GLY A 251 -0.62 -11.92 -23.54
N GLY A 252 -1.89 -12.33 -23.51
CA GLY A 252 -2.55 -13.10 -24.55
C GLY A 252 -2.84 -14.58 -24.21
N ASP A 253 -2.42 -15.06 -23.05
CA ASP A 253 -2.73 -16.42 -22.57
C ASP A 253 -4.18 -16.52 -22.06
N ASN A 254 -5.10 -16.92 -22.95
CA ASN A 254 -6.52 -17.08 -22.59
C ASN A 254 -6.76 -18.18 -21.56
N GLN A 255 -5.81 -19.09 -21.32
CA GLN A 255 -5.95 -20.16 -20.34
C GLN A 255 -5.45 -19.76 -18.94
N ALA A 256 -4.83 -18.57 -18.82
CA ALA A 256 -4.31 -18.09 -17.56
C ALA A 256 -5.40 -17.79 -16.51
N LEU A 257 -6.63 -17.53 -16.94
CA LEU A 257 -7.78 -17.30 -16.07
C LEU A 257 -8.86 -18.38 -16.30
N SER A 258 -9.41 -18.90 -15.22
CA SER A 258 -10.60 -19.79 -15.26
C SER A 258 -11.86 -19.01 -15.69
N ALA A 259 -12.92 -19.73 -16.01
CA ALA A 259 -14.21 -19.12 -16.37
C ALA A 259 -14.76 -18.19 -15.27
N SER A 260 -14.65 -18.60 -13.99
CA SER A 260 -15.08 -17.81 -12.84
C SER A 260 -14.26 -16.53 -12.71
N GLU A 261 -12.93 -16.61 -12.87
CA GLU A 261 -12.04 -15.44 -12.80
C GLU A 261 -12.32 -14.44 -13.94
N LYS A 262 -12.62 -14.92 -15.15
CA LYS A 262 -13.05 -14.08 -16.28
C LYS A 262 -14.39 -13.40 -16.00
N GLN A 263 -15.36 -14.10 -15.41
CA GLN A 263 -16.62 -13.48 -14.97
C GLN A 263 -16.36 -12.46 -13.86
N GLY A 264 -15.46 -12.75 -12.93
CA GLY A 264 -15.00 -11.79 -11.91
C GLY A 264 -14.38 -10.52 -12.50
N LEU A 265 -13.52 -10.65 -13.50
CA LEU A 265 -12.95 -9.52 -14.25
C LEU A 265 -14.05 -8.71 -14.95
N LYS A 266 -15.06 -9.37 -15.53
CA LYS A 266 -16.23 -8.72 -16.12
C LYS A 266 -17.02 -7.90 -15.08
N VAL A 267 -17.25 -8.46 -13.89
CA VAL A 267 -17.87 -7.74 -12.77
C VAL A 267 -17.01 -6.57 -12.34
N PHE A 268 -15.70 -6.76 -12.19
CA PHE A 268 -14.74 -5.73 -11.79
C PHE A 268 -14.76 -4.50 -12.70
N MET A 269 -14.77 -4.71 -14.02
CA MET A 269 -14.83 -3.61 -15.01
C MET A 269 -16.23 -3.06 -15.25
N GLY A 270 -17.26 -3.88 -15.05
CA GLY A 270 -18.66 -3.58 -15.34
C GLY A 270 -19.46 -3.15 -14.11
N LYS A 271 -20.39 -4.03 -13.67
CA LYS A 271 -21.36 -3.76 -12.61
C LYS A 271 -20.71 -3.41 -11.27
N GLY A 272 -19.59 -4.05 -10.92
CA GLY A 272 -18.83 -3.75 -9.70
C GLY A 272 -18.11 -2.41 -9.70
N ARG A 273 -17.92 -1.77 -10.88
CA ARG A 273 -17.29 -0.45 -11.05
C ARG A 273 -15.91 -0.27 -10.42
N CYS A 274 -15.23 -1.36 -10.04
CA CYS A 274 -13.93 -1.31 -9.39
C CYS A 274 -12.88 -0.65 -10.29
N ALA A 275 -12.93 -0.90 -11.60
CA ALA A 275 -12.02 -0.34 -12.59
C ALA A 275 -12.12 1.18 -12.76
N VAL A 276 -13.15 1.85 -12.22
CA VAL A 276 -13.25 3.33 -12.21
C VAL A 276 -12.10 3.94 -11.40
N CYS A 277 -11.70 3.27 -10.31
CA CYS A 277 -10.59 3.68 -9.45
C CYS A 277 -9.36 2.77 -9.63
N HIS A 278 -9.58 1.47 -9.88
CA HIS A 278 -8.52 0.46 -9.96
C HIS A 278 -8.25 0.06 -11.42
N HIS A 279 -7.59 0.94 -12.17
CA HIS A 279 -7.25 0.75 -13.59
C HIS A 279 -5.76 0.95 -13.86
N GLY A 280 -5.35 0.86 -15.14
CA GLY A 280 -3.95 0.99 -15.54
C GLY A 280 -3.08 -0.22 -15.14
N GLN A 281 -1.77 -0.07 -15.29
CA GLN A 281 -0.80 -1.14 -15.03
C GLN A 281 -0.79 -1.60 -13.58
N LEU A 282 -0.93 -0.67 -12.65
CA LEU A 282 -0.84 -0.91 -11.21
C LEU A 282 -2.20 -1.17 -10.55
N LEU A 283 -3.30 -1.15 -11.35
CA LEU A 283 -4.67 -1.23 -10.83
C LEU A 283 -4.96 -0.16 -9.78
N THR A 284 -4.59 1.08 -10.07
CA THR A 284 -4.87 2.27 -9.27
C THR A 284 -4.82 3.52 -10.13
N ASN A 285 -5.73 4.45 -9.90
CA ASN A 285 -5.67 5.81 -10.44
C ASN A 285 -4.89 6.77 -9.53
N GLN A 286 -4.46 6.31 -8.34
CA GLN A 286 -3.81 7.05 -7.26
C GLN A 286 -4.58 8.28 -6.75
N MET A 287 -5.85 8.44 -7.13
CA MET A 287 -6.66 9.55 -6.65
C MET A 287 -7.03 9.38 -5.18
N LEU A 288 -7.16 10.53 -4.52
CA LEU A 288 -7.66 10.63 -3.16
C LEU A 288 -9.18 10.55 -3.18
N MET A 289 -9.73 9.48 -2.61
CA MET A 289 -11.16 9.19 -2.65
C MET A 289 -11.69 8.96 -1.24
N ASN A 290 -12.82 9.58 -0.93
CA ASN A 290 -13.65 9.17 0.19
C ASN A 290 -14.55 8.02 -0.30
N VAL A 291 -14.40 6.86 0.30
CA VAL A 291 -15.22 5.67 0.06
C VAL A 291 -16.01 5.27 1.32
N ALA A 292 -16.18 6.21 2.24
CA ALA A 292 -16.92 6.10 3.48
C ALA A 292 -16.52 4.86 4.32
N VAL A 293 -15.22 4.67 4.50
CA VAL A 293 -14.67 3.60 5.35
C VAL A 293 -15.14 3.82 6.79
N PRO A 294 -15.71 2.78 7.47
CA PRO A 294 -16.06 2.88 8.88
C PRO A 294 -14.85 3.31 9.73
N PRO A 295 -14.97 4.36 10.54
CA PRO A 295 -13.82 4.91 11.26
C PRO A 295 -13.39 4.02 12.43
N LEU A 296 -12.10 3.74 12.50
CA LEU A 296 -11.42 3.23 13.69
C LEU A 296 -10.47 4.30 14.20
N HIS A 297 -10.42 4.52 15.50
CA HIS A 297 -9.49 5.47 16.08
C HIS A 297 -9.18 5.13 17.54
N THR A 298 -8.09 5.67 18.07
CA THR A 298 -7.66 5.52 19.46
C THR A 298 -7.84 6.81 20.27
N ALA A 299 -7.66 7.97 19.64
CA ALA A 299 -7.79 9.28 20.27
C ALA A 299 -8.63 10.25 19.44
N SER A 300 -8.47 10.23 18.11
CA SER A 300 -9.23 11.07 17.19
C SER A 300 -9.46 10.35 15.86
N VAL A 301 -10.54 10.69 15.17
CA VAL A 301 -10.83 10.15 13.84
C VAL A 301 -9.87 10.74 12.82
N ASP A 302 -9.24 9.88 12.00
CA ASP A 302 -8.42 10.32 10.88
C ASP A 302 -9.33 10.87 9.75
N ARG A 303 -9.26 12.16 9.54
CA ARG A 303 -10.04 12.84 8.50
C ARG A 303 -9.34 12.84 7.12
N GLY A 304 -8.21 12.16 6.96
CA GLY A 304 -7.52 12.03 5.68
C GLY A 304 -7.07 13.35 5.05
N PHE A 305 -6.95 13.35 3.74
CA PHE A 305 -6.48 14.51 2.99
C PHE A 305 -7.41 15.71 3.15
N ARG A 306 -6.85 16.83 3.65
CA ARG A 306 -7.56 18.11 3.88
C ARG A 306 -8.85 17.98 4.71
N GLY A 307 -8.92 16.98 5.58
CA GLY A 307 -10.06 16.78 6.45
C GLY A 307 -11.32 16.22 5.78
N ARG A 308 -11.19 15.65 4.56
CA ARG A 308 -12.33 15.22 3.72
C ARG A 308 -12.53 13.71 3.67
N PHE A 309 -11.96 12.96 4.60
CA PHE A 309 -11.97 11.48 4.65
C PHE A 309 -11.50 10.82 3.34
N ALA A 310 -10.67 11.55 2.60
CA ALA A 310 -10.16 11.10 1.32
C ALA A 310 -8.76 10.47 1.50
N PHE A 311 -8.62 9.26 0.97
CA PHE A 311 -7.40 8.47 1.03
C PHE A 311 -7.02 7.97 -0.37
N LYS A 312 -5.72 7.76 -0.58
CA LYS A 312 -5.21 7.32 -1.86
C LYS A 312 -5.73 5.92 -2.22
N THR A 313 -6.22 5.77 -3.44
CA THR A 313 -6.57 4.47 -4.03
C THR A 313 -5.31 3.60 -4.14
N PRO A 314 -5.21 2.45 -3.43
CA PRO A 314 -4.04 1.58 -3.51
C PRO A 314 -4.06 0.72 -4.78
N GLY A 315 -2.89 0.17 -5.16
CA GLY A 315 -2.79 -0.87 -6.17
C GLY A 315 -3.35 -2.21 -5.66
N LEU A 316 -3.84 -3.07 -6.58
CA LEU A 316 -4.49 -4.33 -6.19
C LEU A 316 -3.65 -5.58 -6.46
N ARG A 317 -2.44 -5.47 -7.02
CA ARG A 317 -1.62 -6.67 -7.23
C ARG A 317 -1.23 -7.28 -5.90
N ASN A 318 -1.36 -8.61 -5.77
CA ASN A 318 -1.21 -9.36 -4.52
C ASN A 318 -2.17 -8.95 -3.40
N VAL A 319 -3.30 -8.32 -3.73
CA VAL A 319 -4.25 -7.81 -2.73
C VAL A 319 -4.70 -8.89 -1.72
N ALA A 320 -4.80 -10.15 -2.14
CA ALA A 320 -5.14 -11.26 -1.24
C ALA A 320 -4.10 -11.51 -0.12
N LYS A 321 -2.88 -11.01 -0.28
CA LYS A 321 -1.78 -11.16 0.69
C LYS A 321 -1.63 -9.96 1.63
N THR A 322 -2.41 -8.86 1.43
CA THR A 322 -2.21 -7.57 2.10
C THR A 322 -3.28 -7.19 3.11
N ALA A 323 -3.99 -8.18 3.64
CA ALA A 323 -4.96 -7.95 4.72
C ALA A 323 -4.25 -7.43 5.99
N PRO A 324 -4.93 -6.59 6.82
CA PRO A 324 -6.30 -6.06 6.65
C PRO A 324 -6.37 -4.91 5.65
N TYR A 325 -7.57 -4.49 5.30
CA TYR A 325 -7.84 -3.57 4.20
C TYR A 325 -8.31 -2.20 4.68
N MET A 326 -8.25 -1.20 3.78
CA MET A 326 -8.49 0.23 3.93
C MET A 326 -7.35 0.93 4.70
N HIS A 327 -7.44 2.26 4.75
CA HIS A 327 -6.40 3.09 5.39
C HIS A 327 -6.24 2.84 6.90
N ASN A 328 -7.25 2.30 7.55
CA ASN A 328 -7.27 1.97 8.97
C ASN A 328 -7.34 0.45 9.24
N GLY A 329 -7.27 -0.39 8.20
CA GLY A 329 -7.32 -1.84 8.33
C GLY A 329 -8.61 -2.39 8.94
N VAL A 330 -9.73 -1.70 8.75
CA VAL A 330 -11.03 -2.05 9.36
C VAL A 330 -11.57 -3.39 8.88
N PHE A 331 -11.37 -3.74 7.60
CA PHE A 331 -11.84 -5.00 7.02
C PHE A 331 -10.73 -6.05 7.03
N GLN A 332 -11.06 -7.24 7.54
CA GLN A 332 -10.09 -8.34 7.68
C GLN A 332 -10.04 -9.23 6.43
N THR A 333 -11.10 -9.21 5.61
CA THR A 333 -11.24 -10.06 4.43
C THR A 333 -11.66 -9.27 3.20
N LEU A 334 -11.39 -9.80 2.00
CA LEU A 334 -11.88 -9.22 0.75
C LEU A 334 -13.40 -9.36 0.61
N GLU A 335 -13.99 -10.35 1.26
CA GLU A 335 -15.43 -10.51 1.39
C GLU A 335 -16.05 -9.28 2.05
N GLU A 336 -15.51 -8.87 3.20
CA GLU A 336 -15.98 -7.66 3.92
C GLU A 336 -15.80 -6.40 3.07
N VAL A 337 -14.71 -6.29 2.32
CA VAL A 337 -14.47 -5.18 1.38
C VAL A 337 -15.55 -5.13 0.29
N ILE A 338 -15.90 -6.27 -0.31
CA ILE A 338 -16.93 -6.34 -1.35
C ILE A 338 -18.30 -6.02 -0.76
N GLU A 339 -18.64 -6.54 0.43
CA GLU A 339 -19.89 -6.22 1.12
C GLU A 339 -19.98 -4.73 1.43
N HIS A 340 -18.89 -4.10 1.86
CA HIS A 340 -18.82 -2.65 2.06
C HIS A 340 -19.16 -1.90 0.76
N TYR A 341 -18.49 -2.21 -0.34
CA TYR A 341 -18.74 -1.53 -1.62
C TYR A 341 -20.13 -1.84 -2.21
N ASP A 342 -20.70 -3.01 -1.90
CA ASP A 342 -22.04 -3.38 -2.34
C ASP A 342 -23.12 -2.54 -1.65
N ASN A 343 -22.91 -2.07 -0.41
CA ASN A 343 -23.80 -1.16 0.29
C ASN A 343 -23.03 -0.24 1.28
N VAL A 344 -22.36 0.76 0.75
CA VAL A 344 -21.50 1.68 1.53
C VAL A 344 -22.26 2.41 2.67
N PRO A 345 -23.45 3.01 2.47
CA PRO A 345 -24.14 3.69 3.55
C PRO A 345 -24.55 2.77 4.70
N GLN A 346 -24.98 1.55 4.40
CA GLN A 346 -25.30 0.57 5.43
C GLN A 346 -24.03 0.14 6.16
N SER A 347 -22.98 -0.21 5.43
CA SER A 347 -21.71 -0.64 6.00
C SER A 347 -21.12 0.42 6.94
N LEU A 348 -21.13 1.70 6.54
CA LEU A 348 -20.65 2.80 7.38
C LEU A 348 -21.40 2.84 8.72
N ARG A 349 -22.71 2.67 8.72
CA ARG A 349 -23.57 2.84 9.91
C ARG A 349 -23.65 1.59 10.79
N THR A 350 -23.57 0.40 10.20
CA THR A 350 -23.83 -0.87 10.91
C THR A 350 -22.61 -1.74 11.11
N PHE A 351 -21.45 -1.34 10.57
CA PHE A 351 -20.24 -2.13 10.71
C PHE A 351 -19.86 -2.32 12.18
N VAL A 352 -19.65 -3.57 12.57
CA VAL A 352 -19.09 -3.95 13.87
C VAL A 352 -17.78 -4.68 13.59
N PRO A 353 -16.65 -4.25 14.19
CA PRO A 353 -15.38 -4.96 14.05
C PRO A 353 -15.56 -6.44 14.40
N SER A 354 -15.10 -7.34 13.51
CA SER A 354 -15.18 -8.78 13.77
C SER A 354 -14.27 -9.16 14.93
N GLU A 355 -14.58 -10.30 15.60
CA GLU A 355 -13.68 -10.87 16.62
C GLU A 355 -12.29 -11.21 16.05
N GLN A 356 -12.18 -11.33 14.71
CA GLN A 356 -10.90 -11.53 14.01
C GLN A 356 -10.02 -10.27 13.96
N THR A 357 -10.58 -9.10 14.31
CA THR A 357 -9.78 -7.89 14.59
C THR A 357 -8.96 -8.06 15.87
N HIS A 358 -8.39 -9.24 16.11
CA HIS A 358 -7.60 -9.56 17.28
C HIS A 358 -6.33 -8.71 17.36
N LEU A 359 -6.51 -7.52 17.89
CA LEU A 359 -5.40 -6.64 18.24
C LEU A 359 -5.14 -6.73 19.72
N PRO A 360 -3.89 -6.82 20.17
CA PRO A 360 -3.55 -6.78 21.59
C PRO A 360 -4.08 -5.55 22.33
N TYR A 361 -4.41 -4.50 21.58
CA TYR A 361 -4.99 -3.23 22.07
C TYR A 361 -6.46 -3.03 21.69
N GLN A 362 -7.19 -4.08 21.34
CA GLN A 362 -8.59 -4.05 20.89
C GLN A 362 -9.53 -3.28 21.84
N SER A 363 -9.26 -3.34 23.14
CA SER A 363 -9.99 -2.57 24.15
C SER A 363 -9.84 -1.05 24.01
N ARG A 364 -8.92 -0.56 23.16
CA ARG A 364 -8.67 0.85 22.89
C ARG A 364 -9.14 1.30 21.50
N LEU A 365 -9.52 0.35 20.63
CA LEU A 365 -10.11 0.68 19.34
C LEU A 365 -11.56 1.07 19.55
N ILE A 366 -11.85 2.34 19.41
CA ILE A 366 -13.20 2.88 19.52
C ILE A 366 -13.71 3.12 18.12
N ARG A 367 -14.82 2.46 17.74
CA ARG A 367 -15.58 2.86 16.58
C ARG A 367 -16.17 4.24 16.82
N ALA A 368 -16.02 5.18 15.90
CA ALA A 368 -16.69 6.46 16.00
C ALA A 368 -18.17 6.28 15.66
N ASP A 369 -19.03 6.17 16.67
CA ASP A 369 -20.49 6.17 16.55
C ASP A 369 -21.07 7.59 16.65
N ASP A 370 -20.23 8.61 16.50
CA ASP A 370 -20.64 10.01 16.50
C ASP A 370 -21.46 10.31 15.22
N PRO A 371 -22.77 10.63 15.34
CA PRO A 371 -23.62 10.87 14.18
C PRO A 371 -23.15 12.04 13.30
N GLU A 372 -22.50 13.06 13.88
CA GLU A 372 -21.97 14.19 13.11
C GLU A 372 -20.77 13.74 12.25
N ILE A 373 -19.89 12.93 12.79
CA ILE A 373 -18.75 12.37 12.03
C ILE A 373 -19.24 11.45 10.91
N LEU A 374 -20.22 10.58 11.18
CA LEU A 374 -20.77 9.70 10.15
C LEU A 374 -21.45 10.51 9.04
N GLN A 375 -22.12 11.60 9.39
CA GLN A 375 -22.73 12.51 8.42
C GLN A 375 -21.67 13.24 7.59
N ASP A 376 -20.61 13.77 8.20
CA ASP A 376 -19.49 14.40 7.52
C ASP A 376 -18.85 13.44 6.49
N ILE A 377 -18.68 12.16 6.85
CA ILE A 377 -18.14 11.13 5.94
C ILE A 377 -19.08 10.93 4.74
N GLU A 378 -20.39 10.84 4.96
CA GLU A 378 -21.37 10.65 3.89
C GLU A 378 -21.50 11.87 2.99
N ASP A 379 -21.44 13.07 3.53
CA ASP A 379 -21.56 14.31 2.77
C ASP A 379 -20.40 14.51 1.79
N ASP A 380 -19.20 14.10 2.20
CA ASP A 380 -18.00 14.12 1.36
C ASP A 380 -17.90 12.91 0.38
N LEU A 381 -18.87 11.99 0.39
CA LEU A 381 -18.92 10.85 -0.53
C LEU A 381 -19.30 11.31 -1.94
N ILE A 382 -18.30 11.49 -2.81
CA ILE A 382 -18.48 12.11 -4.13
C ILE A 382 -19.12 11.16 -5.15
N GLN A 383 -18.82 9.84 -5.07
CA GLN A 383 -19.21 8.89 -6.11
C GLN A 383 -20.68 8.46 -5.98
N PRO A 384 -21.59 8.83 -6.90
CA PRO A 384 -23.02 8.54 -6.79
C PRO A 384 -23.34 7.05 -6.73
N PHE A 385 -22.54 6.19 -7.37
CA PHE A 385 -22.77 4.74 -7.37
C PHE A 385 -22.47 4.11 -6.01
N LEU A 386 -21.59 4.68 -5.21
CA LEU A 386 -21.31 4.23 -3.84
C LEU A 386 -22.48 4.53 -2.90
N ARG A 387 -23.20 5.62 -3.15
CA ARG A 387 -24.41 5.98 -2.37
C ARG A 387 -25.60 5.03 -2.61
N ARG A 388 -25.66 4.40 -3.79
CA ARG A 388 -26.79 3.53 -4.19
C ARG A 388 -26.51 2.04 -3.99
N GLY A 389 -25.26 1.68 -3.73
CA GLY A 389 -24.79 0.30 -3.76
C GLY A 389 -24.66 -0.26 -5.18
N LEU A 390 -24.04 -1.42 -5.29
CA LEU A 390 -23.75 -2.08 -6.57
C LEU A 390 -24.80 -3.13 -6.95
N GLY A 391 -25.48 -3.71 -5.96
CA GLY A 391 -26.53 -4.73 -6.14
C GLY A 391 -25.97 -6.03 -6.74
N LEU A 392 -24.81 -6.46 -6.29
CA LEU A 392 -24.16 -7.69 -6.78
C LEU A 392 -24.90 -8.93 -6.28
N SER A 393 -25.11 -9.92 -7.17
CA SER A 393 -25.57 -11.25 -6.76
C SER A 393 -24.47 -12.01 -6.03
N GLN A 394 -24.82 -13.07 -5.29
CA GLN A 394 -23.82 -13.91 -4.61
C GLN A 394 -22.85 -14.57 -5.59
N GLU A 395 -23.32 -14.94 -6.80
CA GLU A 395 -22.47 -15.45 -7.86
C GLU A 395 -21.48 -14.40 -8.37
N GLU A 396 -21.95 -13.16 -8.59
CA GLU A 396 -21.09 -12.04 -9.00
C GLU A 396 -20.03 -11.73 -7.93
N LYS A 397 -20.40 -11.73 -6.64
CA LYS A 397 -19.45 -11.58 -5.52
C LYS A 397 -18.41 -12.69 -5.48
N SER A 398 -18.84 -13.94 -5.62
CA SER A 398 -17.93 -15.10 -5.66
C SER A 398 -16.95 -15.04 -6.82
N ASN A 399 -17.42 -14.72 -8.03
CA ASN A 399 -16.59 -14.57 -9.21
C ASN A 399 -15.59 -13.41 -9.05
N LEU A 400 -16.04 -12.27 -8.51
CA LEU A 400 -15.18 -11.13 -8.21
C LEU A 400 -14.08 -11.47 -7.20
N LEU A 401 -14.42 -12.23 -6.14
CA LEU A 401 -13.45 -12.72 -5.17
C LEU A 401 -12.40 -13.63 -5.80
N ASN A 402 -12.81 -14.55 -6.70
CA ASN A 402 -11.86 -15.41 -7.40
C ASN A 402 -10.89 -14.59 -8.25
N PHE A 403 -11.37 -13.56 -8.96
CA PHE A 403 -10.51 -12.65 -9.69
C PHE A 403 -9.50 -11.94 -8.76
N LEU A 404 -9.97 -11.35 -7.67
CA LEU A 404 -9.11 -10.61 -6.73
C LEU A 404 -8.10 -11.53 -6.03
N LYS A 405 -8.55 -12.73 -5.59
CA LYS A 405 -7.71 -13.63 -4.78
C LYS A 405 -6.73 -14.46 -5.59
N ILE A 406 -7.12 -14.88 -6.80
CA ILE A 406 -6.33 -15.81 -7.60
C ILE A 406 -5.63 -15.05 -8.74
N SER A 407 -6.39 -14.34 -9.57
CA SER A 407 -5.85 -13.74 -10.79
C SER A 407 -4.82 -12.66 -10.50
N LEU A 408 -4.99 -11.89 -9.40
CA LEU A 408 -4.09 -10.79 -9.03
C LEU A 408 -2.94 -11.22 -8.12
N THR A 409 -2.83 -12.52 -7.79
CA THR A 409 -1.82 -13.03 -6.85
C THR A 409 -0.67 -13.69 -7.60
N SER A 410 0.56 -13.27 -7.28
CA SER A 410 1.77 -13.91 -7.80
C SER A 410 1.94 -15.31 -7.21
N PRO A 411 2.47 -16.25 -7.99
CA PRO A 411 2.77 -17.62 -7.58
C PRO A 411 3.66 -17.69 -6.33
#